data_df93da8e059d72ffabb6f6278f8b2dce
#
_entry.id   df93da8e059d72ffabb6f6278f8b2dce
#
_cell.length_a   1.000
_cell.length_b   1.000
_cell.length_c   1.000
_cell.angle_alpha   90.00
_cell.angle_beta   90.00
_cell.angle_gamma   90.00
#
_symmetry.space_group_name_H-M   'P 1'
#
loop_
_entity.id
_entity.type
_entity.pdbx_description
1 polymer ?
#
loop_
_entity_poly.entity_id
_entity_poly.type
_entity_poly.pdbx_seq_one_letter_code
_entity_poly.pdbx_strand_id
1 'polypeptide(L)'
;MYVSFHEDTAKELADLFKKQTGADVSFIRLPTGEALARITAEKDAPKADIWLGGTADAHAKAAADGLLEAYKSKNAKMIMPEYQDKDGFWYGTYLEVLAIGYNEKRFNEEFKPKGVAAPTTLQDLLKPEFKGEIIMPDPRKSGTGNTFISSVLQNMGEEKGWEYLKALKPQIAQFTPSGFTPGQKAGAGEYLITVNFISDQNLVSAKGQKLVSTIYDQAGWTVCPVGKIKNKANEDVAKAFIDFVLTKEAGDILVKTTNGIACNPEVAPPQGMK
;
A
#
# COMPACT_ATOMS: atom_id res chain seq x y z
N MET A 1 -12.32 -12.21 -5.53
CA MET A 1 -11.19 -11.91 -4.63
C MET A 1 -11.39 -10.59 -3.88
N TYR A 2 -10.68 -10.39 -2.76
CA TYR A 2 -10.54 -9.09 -2.11
C TYR A 2 -9.25 -8.41 -2.58
N VAL A 3 -9.33 -7.10 -2.85
CA VAL A 3 -8.21 -6.32 -3.40
C VAL A 3 -7.97 -5.11 -2.53
N SER A 4 -6.73 -4.88 -2.11
CA SER A 4 -6.36 -3.76 -1.24
C SER A 4 -5.37 -2.80 -1.92
N PHE A 5 -5.62 -2.50 -3.20
CA PHE A 5 -4.95 -1.48 -4.01
C PHE A 5 -5.93 -0.89 -5.06
N HIS A 6 -5.43 -0.33 -6.18
CA HIS A 6 -6.24 0.34 -7.20
C HIS A 6 -7.11 -0.64 -8.01
N GLU A 7 -8.37 -0.26 -8.26
CA GLU A 7 -9.32 -1.08 -9.02
C GLU A 7 -8.88 -1.31 -10.47
N ASP A 8 -8.28 -0.31 -11.12
CA ASP A 8 -7.76 -0.44 -12.48
C ASP A 8 -6.69 -1.52 -12.58
N THR A 9 -5.80 -1.61 -11.59
CA THR A 9 -4.80 -2.69 -11.50
C THR A 9 -5.46 -4.07 -11.39
N ALA A 10 -6.43 -4.19 -10.48
CA ALA A 10 -7.16 -5.45 -10.30
C ALA A 10 -7.87 -5.87 -11.57
N LYS A 11 -8.46 -4.92 -12.29
CA LYS A 11 -9.14 -5.18 -13.56
C LYS A 11 -8.17 -5.64 -14.64
N GLU A 12 -7.04 -4.94 -14.85
CA GLU A 12 -6.04 -5.36 -15.86
C GLU A 12 -5.49 -6.75 -15.56
N LEU A 13 -5.22 -7.10 -14.29
CA LEU A 13 -4.78 -8.44 -13.90
C LEU A 13 -5.86 -9.50 -14.15
N ALA A 14 -7.11 -9.22 -13.78
CA ALA A 14 -8.23 -10.13 -14.00
C ALA A 14 -8.47 -10.38 -15.50
N ASP A 15 -8.42 -9.33 -16.32
CA ASP A 15 -8.59 -9.41 -17.77
C ASP A 15 -7.48 -10.27 -18.43
N LEU A 16 -6.21 -10.06 -18.01
CA LEU A 16 -5.09 -10.86 -18.52
C LEU A 16 -5.20 -12.33 -18.07
N PHE A 17 -5.53 -12.58 -16.81
CA PHE A 17 -5.74 -13.93 -16.30
C PHE A 17 -6.86 -14.67 -17.05
N LYS A 18 -7.99 -14.00 -17.28
CA LYS A 18 -9.08 -14.54 -18.09
C LYS A 18 -8.65 -14.88 -19.52
N LYS A 19 -7.88 -13.97 -20.14
CA LYS A 19 -7.33 -14.20 -21.49
C LYS A 19 -6.44 -15.45 -21.56
N GLN A 20 -5.64 -15.70 -20.51
CA GLN A 20 -4.71 -16.83 -20.48
C GLN A 20 -5.37 -18.16 -20.08
N THR A 21 -6.38 -18.12 -19.22
CA THR A 21 -6.94 -19.33 -18.58
C THR A 21 -8.41 -19.61 -18.91
N GLY A 22 -9.14 -18.60 -19.39
CA GLY A 22 -10.59 -18.67 -19.57
C GLY A 22 -11.39 -18.45 -18.28
N ALA A 23 -10.75 -18.37 -17.12
CA ALA A 23 -11.42 -18.20 -15.82
C ALA A 23 -11.75 -16.72 -15.54
N ASP A 24 -13.00 -16.48 -15.13
CA ASP A 24 -13.45 -15.16 -14.69
C ASP A 24 -13.02 -14.87 -13.24
N VAL A 25 -12.53 -13.66 -12.99
CA VAL A 25 -12.20 -13.20 -11.66
C VAL A 25 -12.98 -11.93 -11.34
N SER A 26 -13.88 -12.03 -10.36
CA SER A 26 -14.54 -10.85 -9.77
C SER A 26 -13.80 -10.39 -8.52
N PHE A 27 -13.88 -9.09 -8.23
CA PHE A 27 -13.21 -8.55 -7.05
C PHE A 27 -14.03 -7.46 -6.36
N ILE A 28 -13.71 -7.27 -5.08
CA ILE A 28 -14.19 -6.15 -4.26
C ILE A 28 -12.97 -5.44 -3.69
N ARG A 29 -12.88 -4.14 -3.92
CA ARG A 29 -11.81 -3.32 -3.36
C ARG A 29 -12.14 -2.92 -1.93
N LEU A 30 -11.20 -3.21 -1.01
CA LEU A 30 -11.29 -2.89 0.42
C LEU A 30 -9.93 -2.36 0.92
N PRO A 31 -9.89 -1.35 1.79
CA PRO A 31 -8.68 -1.03 2.55
C PRO A 31 -8.19 -2.23 3.34
N THR A 32 -6.88 -2.31 3.61
CA THR A 32 -6.23 -3.49 4.23
C THR A 32 -6.91 -3.94 5.51
N GLY A 33 -7.18 -3.02 6.43
CA GLY A 33 -7.82 -3.35 7.71
C GLY A 33 -9.27 -3.82 7.55
N GLU A 34 -10.01 -3.24 6.59
CA GLU A 34 -11.38 -3.65 6.28
C GLU A 34 -11.40 -5.04 5.59
N ALA A 35 -10.43 -5.33 4.72
CA ALA A 35 -10.27 -6.65 4.12
C ALA A 35 -9.99 -7.71 5.18
N LEU A 36 -9.03 -7.47 6.08
CA LEU A 36 -8.72 -8.38 7.19
C LEU A 36 -9.94 -8.60 8.10
N ALA A 37 -10.65 -7.55 8.48
CA ALA A 37 -11.85 -7.66 9.32
C ALA A 37 -12.94 -8.48 8.61
N ARG A 38 -13.14 -8.28 7.31
CA ARG A 38 -14.11 -9.03 6.52
C ARG A 38 -13.74 -10.49 6.38
N ILE A 39 -12.48 -10.81 6.04
CA ILE A 39 -11.98 -12.19 5.98
C ILE A 39 -12.17 -12.88 7.35
N THR A 40 -11.89 -12.18 8.45
CA THR A 40 -12.10 -12.70 9.81
C THR A 40 -13.58 -13.00 10.09
N ALA A 41 -14.47 -12.08 9.72
CA ALA A 41 -15.91 -12.26 9.92
C ALA A 41 -16.51 -13.41 9.07
N GLU A 42 -15.90 -13.67 7.92
CA GLU A 42 -16.35 -14.71 6.97
C GLU A 42 -15.61 -16.05 7.15
N LYS A 43 -14.82 -16.24 8.21
CA LYS A 43 -13.94 -17.42 8.39
C LYS A 43 -14.65 -18.77 8.27
N ASP A 44 -15.90 -18.85 8.70
CA ASP A 44 -16.70 -20.08 8.67
C ASP A 44 -17.46 -20.28 7.35
N ALA A 45 -17.60 -19.22 6.55
CA ALA A 45 -18.21 -19.24 5.21
C ALA A 45 -17.56 -18.21 4.29
N PRO A 46 -16.31 -18.40 3.86
CA PRO A 46 -15.55 -17.47 3.06
C PRO A 46 -16.26 -17.09 1.76
N LYS A 47 -16.21 -15.80 1.39
CA LYS A 47 -16.82 -15.26 0.17
C LYS A 47 -15.80 -14.93 -0.92
N ALA A 48 -14.52 -15.05 -0.61
CA ALA A 48 -13.43 -14.82 -1.54
C ALA A 48 -12.39 -15.95 -1.42
N ASP A 49 -11.63 -16.15 -2.48
CA ASP A 49 -10.60 -17.20 -2.59
C ASP A 49 -9.20 -16.60 -2.44
N ILE A 50 -9.03 -15.33 -2.82
CA ILE A 50 -7.75 -14.62 -2.86
C ILE A 50 -7.88 -13.28 -2.14
N TRP A 51 -6.84 -12.92 -1.39
CA TRP A 51 -6.57 -11.56 -0.95
C TRP A 51 -5.32 -11.04 -1.65
N LEU A 52 -5.45 -9.99 -2.45
CA LEU A 52 -4.39 -9.40 -3.26
C LEU A 52 -4.13 -7.95 -2.84
N GLY A 53 -2.87 -7.62 -2.60
CA GLY A 53 -2.45 -6.30 -2.12
C GLY A 53 -2.67 -6.11 -0.62
N GLY A 54 -2.63 -4.87 -0.16
CA GLY A 54 -2.53 -4.55 1.25
C GLY A 54 -1.08 -4.68 1.73
N THR A 55 -0.87 -4.98 3.01
CA THR A 55 0.45 -5.01 3.61
C THR A 55 0.80 -6.39 4.16
N ALA A 56 2.10 -6.74 4.16
CA ALA A 56 2.58 -8.07 4.56
C ALA A 56 2.29 -8.39 6.04
N ASP A 57 2.30 -7.40 6.93
CA ASP A 57 1.95 -7.56 8.34
C ASP A 57 0.51 -8.05 8.52
N ALA A 58 -0.43 -7.51 7.74
CA ALA A 58 -1.82 -7.93 7.76
C ALA A 58 -2.00 -9.36 7.22
N HIS A 59 -1.27 -9.74 6.17
CA HIS A 59 -1.26 -11.11 5.66
C HIS A 59 -0.62 -12.08 6.65
N ALA A 60 0.49 -11.70 7.29
CA ALA A 60 1.12 -12.49 8.35
C ALA A 60 0.16 -12.73 9.53
N LYS A 61 -0.59 -11.68 9.93
CA LYS A 61 -1.64 -11.83 10.95
C LYS A 61 -2.75 -12.78 10.49
N ALA A 62 -3.24 -12.62 9.25
CA ALA A 62 -4.27 -13.51 8.70
C ALA A 62 -3.79 -14.97 8.65
N ALA A 63 -2.52 -15.21 8.32
CA ALA A 63 -1.91 -16.55 8.34
C ALA A 63 -1.85 -17.11 9.78
N ALA A 64 -1.38 -16.31 10.74
CA ALA A 64 -1.33 -16.69 12.16
C ALA A 64 -2.71 -16.99 12.76
N ASP A 65 -3.75 -16.26 12.33
CA ASP A 65 -5.13 -16.48 12.75
C ASP A 65 -5.81 -17.66 12.01
N GLY A 66 -5.08 -18.36 11.11
CA GLY A 66 -5.60 -19.52 10.36
C GLY A 66 -6.62 -19.15 9.27
N LEU A 67 -6.63 -17.91 8.80
CA LEU A 67 -7.52 -17.39 7.77
C LEU A 67 -7.00 -17.61 6.34
N LEU A 68 -5.67 -17.78 6.19
CA LEU A 68 -5.03 -18.10 4.93
C LEU A 68 -4.66 -19.59 4.87
N GLU A 69 -4.51 -20.10 3.68
CA GLU A 69 -4.04 -21.47 3.39
C GLU A 69 -2.71 -21.41 2.66
N ALA A 70 -1.73 -22.17 3.14
CA ALA A 70 -0.42 -22.28 2.50
C ALA A 70 -0.54 -22.95 1.14
N TYR A 71 0.08 -22.36 0.14
CA TYR A 71 0.23 -22.91 -1.19
C TYR A 71 1.65 -22.72 -1.71
N LYS A 72 2.34 -23.80 -2.03
CA LYS A 72 3.69 -23.74 -2.62
C LYS A 72 3.58 -23.45 -4.11
N SER A 73 3.58 -22.17 -4.46
CA SER A 73 3.53 -21.74 -5.87
C SER A 73 4.75 -22.25 -6.65
N LYS A 74 4.52 -22.76 -7.86
CA LYS A 74 5.62 -23.13 -8.79
C LYS A 74 6.46 -21.92 -9.20
N ASN A 75 5.90 -20.71 -9.10
CA ASN A 75 6.55 -19.43 -9.41
C ASN A 75 7.15 -18.73 -8.19
N ALA A 76 7.11 -19.34 -6.98
CA ALA A 76 7.70 -18.77 -5.77
C ALA A 76 9.18 -18.40 -5.94
N LYS A 77 9.92 -19.16 -6.74
CA LYS A 77 11.34 -18.90 -7.08
C LYS A 77 11.60 -17.60 -7.85
N MET A 78 10.54 -17.01 -8.44
CA MET A 78 10.61 -15.72 -9.12
C MET A 78 10.61 -14.53 -8.14
N ILE A 79 10.30 -14.76 -6.87
CA ILE A 79 10.21 -13.75 -5.82
C ILE A 79 11.38 -13.93 -4.87
N MET A 80 12.05 -12.85 -4.51
CA MET A 80 13.16 -12.90 -3.56
C MET A 80 12.67 -13.43 -2.20
N PRO A 81 13.48 -14.27 -1.51
CA PRO A 81 13.05 -14.93 -0.26
C PRO A 81 12.57 -13.98 0.83
N GLU A 82 13.15 -12.78 0.91
CA GLU A 82 12.78 -11.74 1.88
C GLU A 82 11.39 -11.11 1.63
N TYR A 83 10.81 -11.32 0.43
CA TYR A 83 9.50 -10.79 0.05
C TYR A 83 8.41 -11.84 0.01
N GLN A 84 8.59 -12.98 0.68
CA GLN A 84 7.60 -14.03 0.73
C GLN A 84 7.59 -14.72 2.10
N ASP A 85 6.47 -15.34 2.44
CA ASP A 85 6.38 -16.19 3.61
C ASP A 85 7.05 -17.54 3.35
N LYS A 86 7.91 -17.98 4.29
CA LYS A 86 8.67 -19.24 4.18
C LYS A 86 7.79 -20.49 4.05
N ASP A 87 6.59 -20.44 4.64
CA ASP A 87 5.65 -21.55 4.66
C ASP A 87 4.65 -21.48 3.48
N GLY A 88 4.65 -20.37 2.71
CA GLY A 88 3.85 -20.18 1.51
C GLY A 88 2.44 -19.67 1.76
N PHE A 89 2.19 -18.98 2.87
CA PHE A 89 0.92 -18.34 3.14
C PHE A 89 0.69 -17.09 2.29
N TRP A 90 1.77 -16.39 1.92
CA TRP A 90 1.70 -15.23 1.04
C TRP A 90 3.00 -15.02 0.24
N TYR A 91 2.89 -14.34 -0.88
CA TYR A 91 3.98 -13.97 -1.77
C TYR A 91 3.90 -12.50 -2.11
N GLY A 92 5.03 -11.79 -2.04
CA GLY A 92 5.12 -10.39 -2.43
C GLY A 92 4.88 -10.21 -3.93
N THR A 93 4.11 -9.20 -4.27
CA THR A 93 3.87 -8.81 -5.66
C THR A 93 4.62 -7.53 -6.01
N TYR A 94 4.58 -6.52 -5.13
CA TYR A 94 5.34 -5.28 -5.27
C TYR A 94 5.62 -4.64 -3.91
N LEU A 95 6.52 -3.66 -3.90
CA LEU A 95 6.96 -2.92 -2.73
C LEU A 95 6.41 -1.50 -2.75
N GLU A 96 6.13 -0.99 -1.57
CA GLU A 96 5.68 0.38 -1.31
C GLU A 96 6.56 1.04 -0.26
N VAL A 97 6.88 2.33 -0.47
CA VAL A 97 7.70 3.15 0.44
C VAL A 97 6.95 4.42 0.81
N LEU A 98 6.97 4.78 2.08
CA LEU A 98 6.36 6.01 2.58
C LEU A 98 7.15 7.25 2.14
N ALA A 99 6.41 8.32 1.87
CA ALA A 99 6.98 9.63 1.56
C ALA A 99 6.12 10.75 2.17
N ILE A 100 6.75 11.88 2.42
CA ILE A 100 6.06 13.14 2.67
C ILE A 100 5.86 13.81 1.31
N GLY A 101 4.61 14.11 0.98
CA GLY A 101 4.25 14.87 -0.21
C GLY A 101 3.60 16.18 0.15
N TYR A 102 3.88 17.24 -0.61
CA TYR A 102 3.16 18.49 -0.45
C TYR A 102 2.73 19.07 -1.79
N ASN A 103 1.61 19.81 -1.77
CA ASN A 103 1.11 20.48 -2.97
C ASN A 103 2.04 21.64 -3.33
N GLU A 104 2.72 21.52 -4.49
CA GLU A 104 3.75 22.49 -4.93
C GLU A 104 3.17 23.91 -5.08
N LYS A 105 2.00 24.02 -5.69
CA LYS A 105 1.35 25.30 -5.94
C LYS A 105 1.02 26.02 -4.63
N ARG A 106 0.27 25.35 -3.73
CA ARG A 106 -0.10 25.93 -2.44
C ARG A 106 1.12 26.31 -1.60
N PHE A 107 2.14 25.43 -1.58
CA PHE A 107 3.37 25.72 -0.86
C PHE A 107 4.04 27.00 -1.37
N ASN A 108 4.20 27.14 -2.69
CA ASN A 108 4.85 28.30 -3.30
C ASN A 108 4.04 29.62 -3.11
N GLU A 109 2.71 29.55 -3.09
CA GLU A 109 1.84 30.72 -2.96
C GLU A 109 1.59 31.13 -1.50
N GLU A 110 1.44 30.17 -0.57
CA GLU A 110 0.92 30.44 0.77
C GLU A 110 2.00 30.37 1.88
N PHE A 111 3.04 29.54 1.72
CA PHE A 111 4.02 29.23 2.78
C PHE A 111 5.41 29.76 2.50
N LYS A 112 5.92 29.54 1.30
CA LYS A 112 7.26 30.00 0.90
C LYS A 112 7.46 31.52 1.03
N PRO A 113 6.50 32.40 0.69
CA PRO A 113 6.64 33.82 0.87
C PRO A 113 6.74 34.26 2.34
N LYS A 114 6.28 33.42 3.27
CA LYS A 114 6.40 33.64 4.74
C LYS A 114 7.71 33.10 5.31
N GLY A 115 8.63 32.61 4.48
CA GLY A 115 9.90 32.03 4.90
C GLY A 115 9.79 30.60 5.46
N VAL A 116 8.66 29.91 5.28
CA VAL A 116 8.47 28.53 5.73
C VAL A 116 9.25 27.59 4.82
N ALA A 117 10.07 26.70 5.42
CA ALA A 117 10.77 25.66 4.67
C ALA A 117 9.83 24.49 4.33
N ALA A 118 10.05 23.88 3.17
CA ALA A 118 9.26 22.70 2.75
C ALA A 118 9.40 21.53 3.74
N PRO A 119 8.33 20.76 3.99
CA PRO A 119 8.38 19.60 4.88
C PRO A 119 9.09 18.42 4.20
N THR A 120 10.24 18.01 4.73
CA THR A 120 11.03 16.89 4.20
C THR A 120 11.38 15.85 5.25
N THR A 121 11.11 16.14 6.52
CA THR A 121 11.39 15.25 7.65
C THR A 121 10.15 15.03 8.51
N LEU A 122 10.15 13.98 9.33
CA LEU A 122 9.08 13.75 10.30
C LEU A 122 8.97 14.92 11.32
N GLN A 123 10.07 15.54 11.68
CA GLN A 123 10.06 16.69 12.60
C GLN A 123 9.40 17.94 11.97
N ASP A 124 9.51 18.11 10.65
CA ASP A 124 8.85 19.23 9.97
C ASP A 124 7.32 19.16 10.11
N LEU A 125 6.74 17.95 10.20
CA LEU A 125 5.30 17.74 10.36
C LEU A 125 4.77 18.28 11.71
N LEU A 126 5.65 18.51 12.69
CA LEU A 126 5.28 19.07 14.00
C LEU A 126 5.30 20.60 14.02
N LYS A 127 5.75 21.26 12.95
CA LYS A 127 5.81 22.73 12.89
C LYS A 127 4.41 23.34 12.99
N PRO A 128 4.23 24.41 13.79
CA PRO A 128 2.93 25.05 13.97
C PRO A 128 2.30 25.54 12.66
N GLU A 129 3.14 25.92 11.68
CA GLU A 129 2.72 26.41 10.37
C GLU A 129 1.93 25.39 9.57
N PHE A 130 2.13 24.10 9.84
CA PHE A 130 1.46 22.98 9.14
C PHE A 130 0.27 22.42 9.90
N LYS A 131 -0.08 23.02 11.05
CA LYS A 131 -1.23 22.56 11.84
C LYS A 131 -2.54 22.70 11.07
N GLY A 132 -3.25 21.58 10.91
CA GLY A 132 -4.50 21.52 10.15
C GLY A 132 -4.30 21.42 8.62
N GLU A 133 -3.06 21.29 8.15
CA GLU A 133 -2.71 21.18 6.74
C GLU A 133 -2.25 19.77 6.33
N ILE A 134 -2.26 18.82 7.27
CA ILE A 134 -1.81 17.44 7.06
C ILE A 134 -3.00 16.51 6.95
N ILE A 135 -3.02 15.68 5.91
CA ILE A 135 -3.97 14.58 5.75
C ILE A 135 -3.22 13.25 5.69
N MET A 136 -3.72 12.24 6.41
CA MET A 136 -3.07 10.93 6.51
C MET A 136 -4.08 9.78 6.45
N PRO A 137 -3.63 8.55 6.10
CA PRO A 137 -4.46 7.36 6.23
C PRO A 137 -4.72 7.00 7.70
N ASP A 138 -5.93 6.53 8.02
CA ASP A 138 -6.26 5.99 9.36
C ASP A 138 -5.54 4.65 9.58
N PRO A 139 -4.64 4.54 10.57
CA PRO A 139 -3.84 3.32 10.78
C PRO A 139 -4.68 2.09 11.17
N ARG A 140 -5.92 2.29 11.64
CA ARG A 140 -6.83 1.18 12.00
C ARG A 140 -7.48 0.55 10.77
N LYS A 141 -7.56 1.28 9.66
CA LYS A 141 -8.25 0.86 8.43
C LYS A 141 -7.31 0.65 7.26
N SER A 142 -6.29 1.50 7.15
CA SER A 142 -5.32 1.52 6.06
C SER A 142 -4.01 0.85 6.45
N GLY A 143 -3.53 -0.08 5.62
CA GLY A 143 -2.18 -0.63 5.74
C GLY A 143 -1.10 0.44 5.65
N THR A 144 -1.28 1.45 4.78
CA THR A 144 -0.38 2.60 4.66
C THR A 144 -0.25 3.35 5.99
N GLY A 145 -1.38 3.61 6.67
CA GLY A 145 -1.37 4.25 7.99
C GLY A 145 -0.71 3.38 9.05
N ASN A 146 -0.95 2.06 9.00
CA ASN A 146 -0.30 1.11 9.92
C ASN A 146 1.21 1.03 9.68
N THR A 147 1.66 1.00 8.42
CA THR A 147 3.09 1.05 8.05
C THR A 147 3.76 2.30 8.61
N PHE A 148 3.08 3.46 8.56
CA PHE A 148 3.60 4.69 9.16
C PHE A 148 3.80 4.56 10.67
N ILE A 149 2.78 4.13 11.42
CA ILE A 149 2.89 3.92 12.87
C ILE A 149 4.02 2.94 13.21
N SER A 150 4.03 1.79 12.54
CA SER A 150 5.04 0.74 12.76
C SER A 150 6.46 1.25 12.50
N SER A 151 6.68 2.00 11.41
CA SER A 151 8.00 2.56 11.10
C SER A 151 8.47 3.59 12.12
N VAL A 152 7.57 4.45 12.60
CA VAL A 152 7.89 5.42 13.66
C VAL A 152 8.32 4.70 14.94
N LEU A 153 7.56 3.66 15.36
CA LEU A 153 7.89 2.91 16.58
C LEU A 153 9.19 2.11 16.43
N GLN A 154 9.44 1.51 15.26
CA GLN A 154 10.68 0.77 14.98
C GLN A 154 11.91 1.68 15.00
N ASN A 155 11.81 2.87 14.42
CA ASN A 155 12.93 3.79 14.26
C ASN A 155 13.24 4.59 15.52
N MET A 156 12.20 5.03 16.25
CA MET A 156 12.35 5.88 17.43
C MET A 156 12.32 5.09 18.74
N GLY A 157 11.92 3.81 18.71
CA GLY A 157 11.55 3.03 19.89
C GLY A 157 10.15 3.36 20.39
N GLU A 158 9.57 2.48 21.22
CA GLU A 158 8.17 2.62 21.65
C GLU A 158 7.89 3.95 22.37
N GLU A 159 8.70 4.30 23.36
CA GLU A 159 8.46 5.50 24.18
C GLU A 159 8.47 6.78 23.33
N LYS A 160 9.59 7.06 22.67
CA LYS A 160 9.76 8.26 21.81
C LYS A 160 8.83 8.24 20.60
N GLY A 161 8.59 7.06 20.02
CA GLY A 161 7.67 6.91 18.91
C GLY A 161 6.24 7.30 19.29
N TRP A 162 5.76 6.84 20.44
CA TRP A 162 4.44 7.25 20.94
C TRP A 162 4.38 8.72 21.35
N GLU A 163 5.45 9.28 21.90
CA GLU A 163 5.54 10.74 22.15
C GLU A 163 5.41 11.53 20.86
N TYR A 164 6.16 11.14 19.82
CA TYR A 164 6.07 11.77 18.50
C TYR A 164 4.65 11.67 17.91
N LEU A 165 4.05 10.47 17.92
CA LEU A 165 2.70 10.24 17.37
C LEU A 165 1.63 11.04 18.12
N LYS A 166 1.76 11.18 19.44
CA LYS A 166 0.88 12.05 20.26
C LYS A 166 1.04 13.53 19.88
N ALA A 167 2.26 13.97 19.59
CA ALA A 167 2.54 15.35 19.15
C ALA A 167 2.04 15.58 17.71
N LEU A 168 2.15 14.59 16.82
CA LEU A 168 1.70 14.67 15.44
C LEU A 168 0.16 14.68 15.32
N LYS A 169 -0.54 13.93 16.15
CA LYS A 169 -2.01 13.78 16.06
C LYS A 169 -2.77 15.12 15.95
N PRO A 170 -2.51 16.14 16.78
CA PRO A 170 -3.21 17.44 16.71
C PRO A 170 -2.82 18.29 15.49
N GLN A 171 -1.78 17.93 14.76
CA GLN A 171 -1.37 18.58 13.50
C GLN A 171 -2.23 18.10 12.32
N ILE A 172 -2.75 16.86 12.40
CA ILE A 172 -3.47 16.20 11.32
C ILE A 172 -4.91 16.70 11.28
N ALA A 173 -5.32 17.25 10.13
CA ALA A 173 -6.67 17.75 9.90
C ALA A 173 -7.67 16.61 9.67
N GLN A 174 -7.27 15.56 8.93
CA GLN A 174 -8.15 14.47 8.56
C GLN A 174 -7.42 13.14 8.45
N PHE A 175 -8.08 12.07 8.93
CA PHE A 175 -7.72 10.67 8.64
C PHE A 175 -8.69 10.07 7.63
N THR A 176 -8.17 9.27 6.67
CA THR A 176 -8.96 8.62 5.64
C THR A 176 -8.89 7.10 5.73
N PRO A 177 -9.95 6.35 5.37
CA PRO A 177 -9.90 4.89 5.36
C PRO A 177 -8.93 4.32 4.33
N SER A 178 -8.76 5.00 3.18
CA SER A 178 -7.89 4.60 2.08
C SER A 178 -6.51 5.24 2.19
N GLY A 179 -5.44 4.49 1.86
CA GLY A 179 -4.08 5.01 1.76
C GLY A 179 -3.86 5.97 0.59
N PHE A 180 -4.63 5.83 -0.49
CA PHE A 180 -4.52 6.65 -1.70
C PHE A 180 -5.20 8.03 -1.58
N THR A 181 -6.33 8.10 -0.89
CA THR A 181 -7.14 9.33 -0.77
C THR A 181 -6.36 10.55 -0.24
N PRO A 182 -5.44 10.43 0.74
CA PRO A 182 -4.66 11.58 1.20
C PRO A 182 -3.84 12.23 0.08
N GLY A 183 -3.17 11.42 -0.75
CA GLY A 183 -2.42 11.93 -1.92
C GLY A 183 -3.32 12.67 -2.91
N GLN A 184 -4.51 12.14 -3.21
CA GLN A 184 -5.48 12.79 -4.09
C GLN A 184 -5.91 14.16 -3.55
N LYS A 185 -6.28 14.24 -2.26
CA LYS A 185 -6.75 15.49 -1.64
C LYS A 185 -5.64 16.54 -1.52
N ALA A 186 -4.43 16.13 -1.16
CA ALA A 186 -3.28 17.03 -1.15
C ALA A 186 -2.93 17.47 -2.58
N GLY A 187 -2.95 16.58 -3.57
CA GLY A 187 -2.74 16.92 -4.96
C GLY A 187 -3.77 17.92 -5.49
N ALA A 188 -5.04 17.77 -5.10
CA ALA A 188 -6.12 18.71 -5.42
C ALA A 188 -6.01 20.05 -4.68
N GLY A 189 -5.14 20.17 -3.68
CA GLY A 189 -4.95 21.39 -2.88
C GLY A 189 -5.94 21.55 -1.72
N GLU A 190 -6.75 20.52 -1.40
CA GLU A 190 -7.62 20.56 -0.23
C GLU A 190 -6.81 20.63 1.08
N TYR A 191 -5.66 19.93 1.10
CA TYR A 191 -4.66 19.98 2.16
C TYR A 191 -3.29 20.24 1.56
N LEU A 192 -2.38 20.78 2.36
CA LEU A 192 -1.03 21.05 1.89
C LEU A 192 -0.18 19.78 1.83
N ILE A 193 -0.24 18.95 2.90
CA ILE A 193 0.71 17.86 3.13
C ILE A 193 -0.04 16.51 3.20
N THR A 194 0.57 15.50 2.60
CA THR A 194 0.19 14.09 2.78
C THR A 194 1.38 13.26 3.25
N VAL A 195 1.10 12.20 4.03
CA VAL A 195 2.08 11.13 4.27
C VAL A 195 1.42 9.83 3.84
N ASN A 196 1.86 9.30 2.71
CA ASN A 196 1.41 8.04 2.15
C ASN A 196 2.49 7.46 1.23
N PHE A 197 2.20 6.39 0.50
CA PHE A 197 3.20 5.78 -0.37
C PHE A 197 3.57 6.69 -1.54
N ILE A 198 4.87 6.72 -1.87
CA ILE A 198 5.40 7.56 -2.96
C ILE A 198 4.82 7.17 -4.32
N SER A 199 4.54 5.90 -4.54
CA SER A 199 3.87 5.38 -5.73
C SER A 199 2.50 6.03 -5.94
N ASP A 200 1.69 6.14 -4.89
CA ASP A 200 0.40 6.83 -4.90
C ASP A 200 0.55 8.32 -5.22
N GLN A 201 1.55 8.98 -4.64
CA GLN A 201 1.84 10.40 -4.91
C GLN A 201 2.27 10.62 -6.37
N ASN A 202 3.07 9.71 -6.93
CA ASN A 202 3.49 9.73 -8.33
C ASN A 202 2.30 9.55 -9.28
N LEU A 203 1.36 8.64 -8.96
CA LEU A 203 0.13 8.45 -9.75
C LEU A 203 -0.76 9.71 -9.76
N VAL A 204 -0.85 10.40 -8.62
CA VAL A 204 -1.57 11.68 -8.51
C VAL A 204 -0.87 12.75 -9.36
N SER A 205 0.45 12.84 -9.27
CA SER A 205 1.25 13.80 -10.03
C SER A 205 1.18 13.57 -11.54
N ALA A 206 1.16 12.31 -11.98
CA ALA A 206 0.99 11.93 -13.38
C ALA A 206 -0.37 12.38 -13.97
N LYS A 207 -1.38 12.58 -13.12
CA LYS A 207 -2.70 13.13 -13.51
C LYS A 207 -2.75 14.67 -13.51
N GLY A 208 -1.60 15.35 -13.39
CA GLY A 208 -1.48 16.80 -13.46
C GLY A 208 -1.63 17.53 -12.11
N GLN A 209 -1.80 16.81 -11.02
CA GLN A 209 -1.88 17.36 -9.66
C GLN A 209 -0.50 17.25 -8.99
N LYS A 210 0.35 18.26 -9.14
CA LYS A 210 1.75 18.19 -8.71
C LYS A 210 1.91 18.14 -7.19
N LEU A 211 2.40 16.97 -6.73
CA LEU A 211 2.99 16.79 -5.42
C LEU A 211 4.51 16.80 -5.55
N VAL A 212 5.18 17.51 -4.67
CA VAL A 212 6.62 17.33 -4.44
C VAL A 212 6.77 16.30 -3.33
N SER A 213 7.40 15.19 -3.66
CA SER A 213 7.49 14.01 -2.79
C SER A 213 8.92 13.81 -2.30
N THR A 214 9.09 13.53 -1.01
CA THR A 214 10.38 13.22 -0.40
C THR A 214 10.27 11.93 0.40
N ILE A 215 11.08 10.93 0.06
CA ILE A 215 11.31 9.77 0.93
C ILE A 215 12.18 10.30 2.09
N TYR A 216 11.60 10.35 3.28
CA TYR A 216 12.30 10.82 4.48
C TYR A 216 13.25 9.76 5.02
N ASP A 217 14.21 10.18 5.85
CA ASP A 217 15.18 9.26 6.44
C ASP A 217 14.48 8.15 7.24
N GLN A 218 14.88 6.89 7.04
CA GLN A 218 14.28 5.70 7.64
C GLN A 218 12.77 5.58 7.33
N ALA A 219 12.36 5.99 6.14
CA ALA A 219 10.96 5.86 5.70
C ALA A 219 10.49 4.41 5.78
N GLY A 220 9.30 4.20 6.34
CA GLY A 220 8.69 2.88 6.38
C GLY A 220 8.38 2.36 4.98
N TRP A 221 8.48 1.04 4.83
CA TRP A 221 8.14 0.35 3.60
C TRP A 221 7.40 -0.96 3.90
N THR A 222 6.75 -1.52 2.91
CA THR A 222 6.05 -2.79 3.04
C THR A 222 6.06 -3.57 1.74
N VAL A 223 5.91 -4.88 1.86
CA VAL A 223 5.56 -5.77 0.76
C VAL A 223 4.05 -5.78 0.60
N CYS A 224 3.55 -5.66 -0.63
CA CYS A 224 2.15 -5.83 -0.98
C CYS A 224 1.95 -7.25 -1.53
N PRO A 225 1.34 -8.17 -0.78
CA PRO A 225 1.35 -9.59 -1.13
C PRO A 225 0.08 -10.08 -1.83
N VAL A 226 0.12 -11.34 -2.25
CA VAL A 226 -1.04 -12.17 -2.56
C VAL A 226 -1.07 -13.34 -1.59
N GLY A 227 -2.25 -13.67 -1.05
CA GLY A 227 -2.49 -14.83 -0.19
C GLY A 227 -3.75 -15.58 -0.60
N LYS A 228 -3.72 -16.92 -0.43
CA LYS A 228 -4.91 -17.76 -0.61
C LYS A 228 -5.74 -17.71 0.67
N ILE A 229 -6.97 -17.24 0.58
CA ILE A 229 -7.93 -17.35 1.68
C ILE A 229 -8.29 -18.82 1.84
N LYS A 230 -8.48 -19.27 3.08
CA LYS A 230 -8.87 -20.65 3.39
C LYS A 230 -10.31 -20.92 2.91
N ASN A 231 -10.42 -21.22 1.62
CA ASN A 231 -11.68 -21.50 0.92
C ASN A 231 -11.45 -22.63 -0.09
N LYS A 232 -12.39 -23.57 -0.17
CA LYS A 232 -12.31 -24.75 -1.04
C LYS A 232 -13.13 -24.60 -2.33
N ALA A 233 -13.91 -23.55 -2.49
CA ALA A 233 -14.87 -23.45 -3.59
C ALA A 233 -14.20 -23.39 -4.97
N ASN A 234 -13.10 -22.63 -5.12
CA ASN A 234 -12.40 -22.42 -6.39
C ASN A 234 -10.89 -22.68 -6.24
N GLU A 235 -10.53 -23.77 -5.58
CA GLU A 235 -9.15 -24.04 -5.14
C GLU A 235 -8.13 -24.02 -6.28
N ASP A 236 -8.43 -24.69 -7.40
CA ASP A 236 -7.50 -24.77 -8.53
C ASP A 236 -7.34 -23.41 -9.24
N VAL A 237 -8.43 -22.67 -9.40
CA VAL A 237 -8.38 -21.32 -10.00
C VAL A 237 -7.63 -20.34 -9.10
N ALA A 238 -7.82 -20.43 -7.78
CA ALA A 238 -7.09 -19.61 -6.82
C ALA A 238 -5.58 -19.87 -6.85
N LYS A 239 -5.17 -21.13 -6.90
CA LYS A 239 -3.77 -21.55 -7.05
C LYS A 239 -3.19 -21.05 -8.39
N ALA A 240 -3.93 -21.21 -9.48
CA ALA A 240 -3.52 -20.71 -10.79
C ALA A 240 -3.37 -19.19 -10.81
N PHE A 241 -4.24 -18.45 -10.11
CA PHE A 241 -4.14 -16.99 -9.99
C PHE A 241 -2.90 -16.56 -9.20
N ILE A 242 -2.57 -17.26 -8.11
CA ILE A 242 -1.31 -17.00 -7.37
C ILE A 242 -0.10 -17.23 -8.27
N ASP A 243 -0.07 -18.35 -8.98
CA ASP A 243 1.03 -18.64 -9.93
C ASP A 243 1.15 -17.54 -10.99
N PHE A 244 0.02 -17.08 -11.54
CA PHE A 244 -0.04 -16.03 -12.56
C PHE A 244 0.48 -14.70 -12.03
N VAL A 245 0.03 -14.24 -10.86
CA VAL A 245 0.35 -12.88 -10.37
C VAL A 245 1.84 -12.72 -10.01
N LEU A 246 2.59 -13.81 -9.85
CA LEU A 246 4.04 -13.83 -9.62
C LEU A 246 4.86 -13.81 -10.93
N THR A 247 4.22 -13.90 -12.09
CA THR A 247 4.92 -13.83 -13.40
C THR A 247 5.41 -12.42 -13.71
N LYS A 248 6.36 -12.34 -14.65
CA LYS A 248 6.84 -11.05 -15.16
C LYS A 248 5.72 -10.23 -15.79
N GLU A 249 4.84 -10.84 -16.59
CA GLU A 249 3.74 -10.14 -17.26
C GLU A 249 2.78 -9.50 -16.26
N ALA A 250 2.43 -10.19 -15.19
CA ALA A 250 1.62 -9.63 -14.12
C ALA A 250 2.38 -8.52 -13.36
N GLY A 251 3.68 -8.71 -13.13
CA GLY A 251 4.56 -7.69 -12.55
C GLY A 251 4.66 -6.41 -13.38
N ASP A 252 4.74 -6.53 -14.71
CA ASP A 252 4.73 -5.37 -15.63
C ASP A 252 3.42 -4.57 -15.50
N ILE A 253 2.26 -5.22 -15.32
CA ILE A 253 0.97 -4.56 -15.05
C ILE A 253 1.03 -3.86 -13.69
N LEU A 254 1.50 -4.54 -12.65
CA LEU A 254 1.60 -3.98 -11.29
C LEU A 254 2.45 -2.70 -11.31
N VAL A 255 3.66 -2.74 -11.89
CA VAL A 255 4.53 -1.56 -11.97
C VAL A 255 3.87 -0.42 -12.75
N LYS A 256 3.31 -0.72 -13.92
CA LYS A 256 2.62 0.27 -14.78
C LYS A 256 1.47 0.96 -14.07
N THR A 257 0.68 0.23 -13.30
CA THR A 257 -0.61 0.71 -12.76
C THR A 257 -0.54 1.18 -11.31
N THR A 258 0.42 0.68 -10.52
CA THR A 258 0.63 1.11 -9.13
C THR A 258 1.79 2.09 -8.96
N ASN A 259 2.73 2.13 -9.90
CA ASN A 259 4.01 2.81 -9.76
C ASN A 259 4.88 2.26 -8.60
N GLY A 260 4.58 1.07 -8.11
CA GLY A 260 5.35 0.34 -7.11
C GLY A 260 6.52 -0.44 -7.73
N ILE A 261 7.42 -0.96 -6.92
CA ILE A 261 8.57 -1.76 -7.37
C ILE A 261 8.17 -3.24 -7.29
N ALA A 262 8.19 -3.98 -8.40
CA ALA A 262 7.84 -5.40 -8.38
C ALA A 262 8.80 -6.22 -7.50
N CYS A 263 8.25 -7.22 -6.78
CA CYS A 263 9.05 -8.19 -6.03
C CYS A 263 9.72 -9.23 -6.92
N ASN A 264 9.29 -9.35 -8.17
CA ASN A 264 9.96 -10.16 -9.19
C ASN A 264 11.09 -9.34 -9.82
N PRO A 265 12.37 -9.72 -9.67
CA PRO A 265 13.52 -8.95 -10.16
C PRO A 265 13.63 -8.90 -11.69
N GLU A 266 12.90 -9.73 -12.43
CA GLU A 266 12.85 -9.67 -13.90
C GLU A 266 11.99 -8.51 -14.43
N VAL A 267 11.24 -7.87 -13.55
CA VAL A 267 10.37 -6.71 -13.89
C VAL A 267 11.17 -5.42 -13.71
N ALA A 268 11.19 -4.59 -14.74
CA ALA A 268 11.85 -3.29 -14.64
C ALA A 268 11.15 -2.37 -13.62
N PRO A 269 11.89 -1.63 -12.78
CA PRO A 269 11.32 -0.68 -11.85
C PRO A 269 10.62 0.48 -12.59
N PRO A 270 9.73 1.23 -11.91
CA PRO A 270 9.13 2.43 -12.48
C PRO A 270 10.18 3.42 -12.96
N GLN A 271 9.84 4.21 -14.00
CA GLN A 271 10.73 5.22 -14.53
C GLN A 271 11.12 6.24 -13.44
N GLY A 272 12.41 6.46 -13.25
CA GLY A 272 12.95 7.39 -12.26
C GLY A 272 13.23 6.78 -10.87
N MET A 273 12.86 5.52 -10.64
CA MET A 273 13.32 4.73 -9.48
C MET A 273 14.49 3.82 -9.89
N LYS A 274 15.56 3.88 -9.13
CA LYS A 274 16.75 3.01 -9.32
C LYS A 274 17.01 2.22 -8.05
#